data_cf46de21181d8e0b7d670ea58138562a
#
_entry.id   cf46de21181d8e0b7d670ea58138562a
#
_cell.length_a   1.000
_cell.length_b   1.000
_cell.length_c   1.000
_cell.angle_alpha   90.00
_cell.angle_beta   90.00
_cell.angle_gamma   90.00
#
_symmetry.space_group_name_H-M   'P 1'
#
loop_
_entity.id
_entity.type
_entity.pdbx_description
1 polymer ?
#
loop_
_entity_poly.entity_id
_entity_poly.type
_entity_poly.pdbx_seq_one_letter_code
_entity_poly.pdbx_strand_id
1 'polypeptide(L)'
;MHSHETLIYAIIELCLLKILIRKVIYMNKLCRILSGSLALLTLSAPPVFANEAAHELVNTSLPVWSIIPFVGMLLSIAIIPLFKGEWWEKNMKWVSLGWSLIFLIPFSAAYGAGEGAFRLLESVLLDYIPFIVLLYGLFVAAGGIVIRGTLAGTTKINALLLFIGTVLASWIGTTGAAMLMIRPLIRANAWRQKKVHMMVFFIFLVANMGGCLTPLGDPPLFMGFQRGVPFTWTFHLLPILAFNMILLFTVFCLIDHHYYKKEIAAGRSPMDMQKDGHKEPISIEGAHNLIFIAMIIVGVLANGLLPELIPAFAHGAGIHIYDEIVFPYATLAEVIIILIAAFLSLKTTKEHTRELNEFTNGPIIEVAVLFIGIFITMIPALMLLKTHGAELGINQPWQMFWATGFLSSFLDNTPTYLVFLQTAGALGAATGIQTSVGTVSQIMLEAISAGAVFMGANTYIGNAPNFMVKAIAEENNIKMPSFFGYMAWSNSILIPVFIIDTFVFFLLFI
;
A
#
# COMPACT_ATOMS: atom_id res chain seq x y z
N MET A 1 -43.90 12.39 -28.34
CA MET A 1 -43.07 11.28 -27.81
C MET A 1 -41.71 11.75 -27.25
N HIS A 2 -41.17 12.90 -27.64
CA HIS A 2 -39.86 13.40 -27.13
C HIS A 2 -39.87 14.02 -25.72
N SER A 3 -41.04 14.37 -25.16
CA SER A 3 -41.12 15.00 -23.82
C SER A 3 -41.10 14.03 -22.64
N HIS A 4 -41.44 12.74 -22.85
CA HIS A 4 -41.42 11.74 -21.78
C HIS A 4 -40.01 11.16 -21.49
N GLU A 5 -39.17 11.04 -22.51
CA GLU A 5 -37.81 10.55 -22.35
C GLU A 5 -36.94 11.56 -21.59
N THR A 6 -37.10 12.86 -21.89
CA THR A 6 -36.35 13.94 -21.19
C THR A 6 -36.73 14.03 -19.70
N LEU A 7 -38.02 13.74 -19.37
CA LEU A 7 -38.47 13.75 -17.98
C LEU A 7 -37.95 12.52 -17.19
N ILE A 8 -37.86 11.37 -17.84
CA ILE A 8 -37.29 10.15 -17.24
C ILE A 8 -35.78 10.30 -17.00
N TYR A 9 -35.07 10.88 -17.95
CA TYR A 9 -33.65 11.20 -17.75
C TYR A 9 -33.41 12.19 -16.59
N ALA A 10 -34.21 13.22 -16.48
CA ALA A 10 -34.12 14.20 -15.37
C ALA A 10 -34.48 13.57 -14.01
N ILE A 11 -35.40 12.61 -13.97
CA ILE A 11 -35.78 11.89 -12.75
C ILE A 11 -34.67 10.90 -12.36
N ILE A 12 -34.05 10.26 -13.34
CA ILE A 12 -32.88 9.35 -13.09
C ILE A 12 -31.67 10.14 -12.61
N GLU A 13 -31.37 11.31 -13.21
CA GLU A 13 -30.29 12.20 -12.70
C GLU A 13 -30.59 12.72 -11.29
N LEU A 14 -31.84 13.09 -10.99
CA LEU A 14 -32.23 13.51 -9.64
C LEU A 14 -32.18 12.35 -8.62
N CYS A 15 -32.49 11.12 -9.02
CA CYS A 15 -32.32 9.95 -8.18
C CYS A 15 -30.86 9.57 -7.97
N LEU A 16 -30.03 9.64 -9.01
CA LEU A 16 -28.57 9.43 -8.90
C LEU A 16 -27.92 10.53 -8.06
N LEU A 17 -28.32 11.77 -8.23
CA LEU A 17 -27.86 12.89 -7.40
C LEU A 17 -28.29 12.71 -5.92
N LYS A 18 -29.51 12.23 -5.65
CA LYS A 18 -29.97 11.88 -4.31
C LYS A 18 -29.21 10.70 -3.69
N ILE A 19 -28.82 9.70 -4.49
CA ILE A 19 -28.01 8.56 -4.04
C ILE A 19 -26.57 9.01 -3.78
N LEU A 20 -25.99 9.86 -4.66
CA LEU A 20 -24.69 10.49 -4.44
C LEU A 20 -24.70 11.39 -3.21
N ILE A 21 -25.72 12.24 -3.06
CA ILE A 21 -25.89 13.11 -1.88
C ILE A 21 -26.12 12.28 -0.62
N ARG A 22 -26.85 11.14 -0.67
CA ARG A 22 -26.94 10.24 0.50
C ARG A 22 -25.61 9.55 0.83
N LYS A 23 -24.83 9.10 -0.16
CA LYS A 23 -23.48 8.54 0.07
C LYS A 23 -22.51 9.62 0.60
N VAL A 24 -22.58 10.84 0.07
CA VAL A 24 -21.81 12.00 0.56
C VAL A 24 -22.29 12.43 1.95
N ILE A 25 -23.59 12.30 2.28
CA ILE A 25 -24.14 12.60 3.62
C ILE A 25 -23.75 11.55 4.65
N TYR A 26 -23.58 10.26 4.28
CA TYR A 26 -23.02 9.25 5.19
C TYR A 26 -21.51 9.42 5.43
N MET A 27 -20.76 9.81 4.42
CA MET A 27 -19.38 10.31 4.58
C MET A 27 -19.35 11.64 5.37
N ASN A 28 -20.33 12.53 5.16
CA ASN A 28 -20.50 13.78 5.93
C ASN A 28 -20.82 13.55 7.41
N LYS A 29 -21.40 12.43 7.85
CA LYS A 29 -21.55 12.18 9.29
C LYS A 29 -20.20 11.89 9.96
N LEU A 30 -19.33 11.14 9.31
CA LEU A 30 -17.97 10.90 9.83
C LEU A 30 -17.09 12.15 9.70
N CYS A 31 -17.16 12.86 8.56
CA CYS A 31 -16.53 14.17 8.39
C CYS A 31 -17.11 15.23 9.33
N ARG A 32 -18.40 15.20 9.66
CA ARG A 32 -19.00 16.15 10.65
C ARG A 32 -18.64 15.81 12.07
N ILE A 33 -18.42 14.53 12.41
CA ILE A 33 -17.90 14.16 13.73
C ILE A 33 -16.42 14.56 13.82
N LEU A 34 -15.63 14.31 12.79
CA LEU A 34 -14.21 14.71 12.72
C LEU A 34 -14.06 16.23 12.60
N SER A 35 -14.85 16.92 11.79
CA SER A 35 -14.83 18.37 11.68
C SER A 35 -15.48 19.07 12.89
N GLY A 36 -16.46 18.45 13.54
CA GLY A 36 -17.03 18.94 14.78
C GLY A 36 -16.08 18.80 15.97
N SER A 37 -15.34 17.69 16.05
CA SER A 37 -14.27 17.51 17.05
C SER A 37 -13.08 18.43 16.76
N LEU A 38 -12.75 18.63 15.48
CA LEU A 38 -11.69 19.54 15.04
C LEU A 38 -12.09 21.01 15.32
N ALA A 39 -13.34 21.40 15.02
CA ALA A 39 -13.86 22.73 15.29
C ALA A 39 -14.01 23.01 16.80
N LEU A 40 -14.32 22.00 17.62
CA LEU A 40 -14.33 22.16 19.10
C LEU A 40 -12.90 22.27 19.66
N LEU A 41 -11.92 21.58 19.08
CA LEU A 41 -10.50 21.72 19.44
C LEU A 41 -9.93 23.08 19.03
N THR A 42 -10.31 23.60 17.86
CA THR A 42 -9.83 24.90 17.36
C THR A 42 -10.53 26.10 18.01
N LEU A 43 -11.80 25.97 18.46
CA LEU A 43 -12.56 27.05 19.14
C LEU A 43 -12.18 27.22 20.60
N SER A 44 -11.52 26.24 21.22
CA SER A 44 -11.11 26.30 22.64
C SER A 44 -9.63 26.65 22.85
N ALA A 45 -8.83 26.77 21.80
CA ALA A 45 -7.43 27.13 21.90
C ALA A 45 -7.27 28.66 21.69
N PRO A 46 -6.67 29.41 22.65
CA PRO A 46 -6.14 30.73 22.33
C PRO A 46 -5.07 30.57 21.25
N PRO A 47 -4.84 31.58 20.37
CA PRO A 47 -3.74 31.55 19.42
C PRO A 47 -2.43 31.60 20.20
N VAL A 48 -1.92 30.42 20.55
CA VAL A 48 -0.55 30.29 21.03
C VAL A 48 0.27 30.18 19.77
N PHE A 49 1.01 31.22 19.41
CA PHE A 49 2.08 31.18 18.45
C PHE A 49 3.13 30.19 19.01
N ALA A 50 3.01 28.92 18.63
CA ALA A 50 4.02 27.93 18.97
C ALA A 50 5.24 28.23 18.11
N ASN A 51 6.34 28.57 18.75
CA ASN A 51 7.63 28.81 18.12
C ASN A 51 8.28 27.45 17.83
N GLU A 52 9.09 27.31 16.78
CA GLU A 52 9.88 26.09 16.42
C GLU A 52 10.54 25.44 17.66
N ALA A 53 11.04 26.29 18.58
CA ALA A 53 11.60 25.85 19.86
C ALA A 53 10.59 25.13 20.77
N ALA A 54 9.30 25.41 20.68
CA ALA A 54 8.26 24.74 21.47
C ALA A 54 7.97 23.33 20.93
N HIS A 55 7.91 23.17 19.62
CA HIS A 55 7.75 21.85 18.98
C HIS A 55 8.96 20.93 19.23
N GLU A 56 10.16 21.48 19.28
CA GLU A 56 11.38 20.74 19.59
C GLU A 56 11.45 20.27 21.05
N LEU A 57 10.97 21.10 21.99
CA LEU A 57 10.85 20.73 23.41
C LEU A 57 9.88 19.55 23.61
N VAL A 58 8.78 19.50 22.87
CA VAL A 58 7.83 18.38 22.94
C VAL A 58 8.48 17.09 22.46
N ASN A 59 9.26 17.14 21.38
CA ASN A 59 9.97 15.98 20.86
C ASN A 59 10.94 15.36 21.89
N THR A 60 11.61 16.16 22.71
CA THR A 60 12.58 15.71 23.71
C THR A 60 11.96 15.25 25.02
N SER A 61 10.73 15.65 25.33
CA SER A 61 10.06 15.38 26.61
C SER A 61 9.03 14.23 26.54
N LEU A 62 8.84 13.61 25.38
CA LEU A 62 7.82 12.59 25.19
C LEU A 62 8.22 11.28 25.92
N PRO A 63 7.36 10.70 26.77
CA PRO A 63 7.68 9.46 27.46
C PRO A 63 7.56 8.25 26.52
N VAL A 64 8.42 7.24 26.70
CA VAL A 64 8.46 6.04 25.85
C VAL A 64 7.12 5.28 25.81
N TRP A 65 6.36 5.29 26.89
CA TRP A 65 5.04 4.62 26.91
C TRP A 65 4.00 5.26 25.97
N SER A 66 4.23 6.45 25.44
CA SER A 66 3.37 7.09 24.45
C SER A 66 3.22 6.31 23.14
N ILE A 67 4.11 5.34 22.89
CA ILE A 67 4.02 4.42 21.74
C ILE A 67 2.94 3.33 21.91
N ILE A 68 2.40 3.14 23.11
CA ILE A 68 1.43 2.05 23.40
C ILE A 68 0.21 2.08 22.45
N PRO A 69 -0.40 3.24 22.14
CA PRO A 69 -1.50 3.30 21.18
C PRO A 69 -1.12 2.81 19.78
N PHE A 70 0.08 3.11 19.32
CA PHE A 70 0.59 2.62 18.02
C PHE A 70 0.78 1.11 18.02
N VAL A 71 1.48 0.58 19.02
CA VAL A 71 1.66 -0.88 19.17
C VAL A 71 0.29 -1.57 19.31
N GLY A 72 -0.63 -1.00 20.09
CA GLY A 72 -1.98 -1.51 20.25
C GLY A 72 -2.78 -1.52 18.95
N MET A 73 -2.67 -0.48 18.13
CA MET A 73 -3.29 -0.42 16.81
C MET A 73 -2.75 -1.51 15.88
N LEU A 74 -1.42 -1.65 15.80
CA LEU A 74 -0.77 -2.66 14.96
C LEU A 74 -1.10 -4.08 15.40
N LEU A 75 -1.07 -4.37 16.71
CA LEU A 75 -1.47 -5.67 17.25
C LEU A 75 -2.96 -5.95 17.02
N SER A 76 -3.82 -4.94 17.07
CA SER A 76 -5.25 -5.09 16.77
C SER A 76 -5.46 -5.53 15.31
N ILE A 77 -4.75 -4.91 14.36
CA ILE A 77 -4.79 -5.26 12.93
C ILE A 77 -4.25 -6.68 12.70
N ALA A 78 -3.15 -7.03 13.36
CA ALA A 78 -2.49 -8.33 13.17
C ALA A 78 -3.26 -9.50 13.80
N ILE A 79 -3.84 -9.30 15.00
CA ILE A 79 -4.36 -10.40 15.82
C ILE A 79 -5.86 -10.57 15.68
N ILE A 80 -6.64 -9.47 15.73
CA ILE A 80 -8.10 -9.58 15.83
C ILE A 80 -8.71 -10.28 14.60
N PRO A 81 -8.32 -9.98 13.34
CA PRO A 81 -8.87 -10.66 12.17
C PRO A 81 -8.65 -12.17 12.17
N LEU A 82 -7.54 -12.64 12.76
CA LEU A 82 -7.22 -14.08 12.82
C LEU A 82 -8.20 -14.88 13.69
N PHE A 83 -8.76 -14.26 14.73
CA PHE A 83 -9.64 -14.93 15.70
C PHE A 83 -11.10 -14.51 15.58
N LYS A 84 -11.37 -13.29 15.12
CA LYS A 84 -12.71 -12.67 15.05
C LYS A 84 -12.89 -11.82 13.78
N GLY A 85 -12.70 -12.40 12.60
CA GLY A 85 -12.74 -11.70 11.33
C GLY A 85 -14.04 -10.90 11.10
N GLU A 86 -15.22 -11.53 11.25
CA GLU A 86 -16.51 -10.85 11.09
C GLU A 86 -16.74 -9.69 12.07
N TRP A 87 -16.24 -9.84 13.31
CA TRP A 87 -16.32 -8.75 14.29
C TRP A 87 -15.40 -7.62 13.89
N TRP A 88 -14.20 -7.94 13.38
CA TRP A 88 -13.23 -6.97 12.92
C TRP A 88 -13.77 -6.12 11.77
N GLU A 89 -14.31 -6.71 10.73
CA GLU A 89 -14.90 -6.01 9.59
C GLU A 89 -15.97 -4.98 10.02
N LYS A 90 -16.77 -5.31 11.02
CA LYS A 90 -17.82 -4.43 11.54
C LYS A 90 -17.29 -3.32 12.46
N ASN A 91 -16.19 -3.57 13.18
CA ASN A 91 -15.75 -2.74 14.30
C ASN A 91 -14.38 -2.08 14.10
N MET A 92 -13.61 -2.39 13.05
CA MET A 92 -12.27 -1.85 12.82
C MET A 92 -12.21 -0.31 12.90
N LYS A 93 -13.25 0.39 12.41
CA LYS A 93 -13.37 1.84 12.50
C LYS A 93 -13.41 2.37 13.93
N TRP A 94 -14.03 1.63 14.83
CA TRP A 94 -14.12 1.99 16.26
C TRP A 94 -12.82 1.67 16.99
N VAL A 95 -12.13 0.60 16.59
CA VAL A 95 -10.81 0.26 17.12
C VAL A 95 -9.80 1.32 16.70
N SER A 96 -9.80 1.69 15.41
CA SER A 96 -8.96 2.76 14.86
C SER A 96 -9.19 4.10 15.57
N LEU A 97 -10.47 4.50 15.70
CA LEU A 97 -10.84 5.71 16.43
C LEU A 97 -10.44 5.64 17.93
N GLY A 98 -10.68 4.49 18.57
CA GLY A 98 -10.34 4.29 19.98
C GLY A 98 -8.86 4.49 20.26
N TRP A 99 -7.98 3.82 19.50
CA TRP A 99 -6.53 3.99 19.65
C TRP A 99 -6.06 5.42 19.34
N SER A 100 -6.64 6.06 18.31
CA SER A 100 -6.36 7.45 17.99
C SER A 100 -6.70 8.40 19.14
N LEU A 101 -7.87 8.21 19.79
CA LEU A 101 -8.28 9.03 20.93
C LEU A 101 -7.45 8.73 22.19
N ILE A 102 -7.07 7.48 22.43
CA ILE A 102 -6.17 7.08 23.54
C ILE A 102 -4.81 7.80 23.42
N PHE A 103 -4.36 8.10 22.20
CA PHE A 103 -3.17 8.93 22.01
C PHE A 103 -3.50 10.43 22.10
N LEU A 104 -4.43 10.94 21.28
CA LEU A 104 -4.65 12.39 21.11
C LEU A 104 -5.13 13.09 22.38
N ILE A 105 -6.00 12.46 23.17
CA ILE A 105 -6.57 13.11 24.36
C ILE A 105 -5.49 13.34 25.43
N PRO A 106 -4.72 12.32 25.87
CA PRO A 106 -3.65 12.54 26.84
C PRO A 106 -2.54 13.46 26.31
N PHE A 107 -2.18 13.34 25.03
CA PHE A 107 -1.18 14.18 24.39
C PHE A 107 -1.61 15.65 24.40
N SER A 108 -2.83 15.96 23.96
CA SER A 108 -3.37 17.32 23.97
C SER A 108 -3.55 17.89 25.39
N ALA A 109 -3.84 17.04 26.36
CA ALA A 109 -3.95 17.46 27.77
C ALA A 109 -2.57 17.79 28.38
N ALA A 110 -1.52 17.07 27.97
CA ALA A 110 -0.17 17.26 28.50
C ALA A 110 0.58 18.41 27.81
N TYR A 111 0.45 18.54 26.49
CA TYR A 111 1.25 19.47 25.67
C TYR A 111 0.42 20.64 25.10
N GLY A 112 -0.88 20.67 25.36
CA GLY A 112 -1.80 21.71 24.86
C GLY A 112 -2.60 21.26 23.64
N ALA A 113 -3.83 21.78 23.55
CA ALA A 113 -4.74 21.46 22.44
C ALA A 113 -4.22 21.96 21.08
N GLY A 114 -3.45 23.06 21.07
CA GLY A 114 -2.80 23.58 19.85
C GLY A 114 -1.79 22.60 19.27
N GLU A 115 -0.89 22.04 20.10
CA GLU A 115 0.10 21.05 19.69
C GLU A 115 -0.58 19.76 19.20
N GLY A 116 -1.62 19.30 19.92
CA GLY A 116 -2.41 18.14 19.48
C GLY A 116 -3.07 18.35 18.12
N ALA A 117 -3.61 19.55 17.86
CA ALA A 117 -4.20 19.91 16.58
C ALA A 117 -3.13 20.01 15.47
N PHE A 118 -1.98 20.62 15.78
CA PHE A 118 -0.83 20.71 14.86
C PHE A 118 -0.39 19.32 14.39
N ARG A 119 -0.07 18.42 15.32
CA ARG A 119 0.40 17.06 14.97
C ARG A 119 -0.65 16.24 14.22
N LEU A 120 -1.91 16.37 14.61
CA LEU A 120 -3.02 15.72 13.90
C LEU A 120 -3.15 16.24 12.46
N LEU A 121 -3.15 17.56 12.27
CA LEU A 121 -3.27 18.18 10.95
C LEU A 121 -2.05 17.88 10.08
N GLU A 122 -0.83 17.95 10.62
CA GLU A 122 0.41 17.60 9.94
C GLU A 122 0.31 16.17 9.38
N SER A 123 0.02 15.20 10.25
CA SER A 123 -0.07 13.78 9.84
C SER A 123 -1.20 13.52 8.84
N VAL A 124 -2.38 14.13 9.04
CA VAL A 124 -3.53 13.90 8.14
C VAL A 124 -3.34 14.59 6.79
N LEU A 125 -2.87 15.84 6.77
CA LEU A 125 -2.77 16.62 5.53
C LEU A 125 -1.55 16.24 4.70
N LEU A 126 -0.40 16.08 5.34
CA LEU A 126 0.86 15.89 4.62
C LEU A 126 1.18 14.41 4.35
N ASP A 127 0.75 13.49 5.22
CA ASP A 127 1.02 12.07 5.05
C ASP A 127 -0.21 11.31 4.52
N TYR A 128 -1.32 11.33 5.27
CA TYR A 128 -2.48 10.46 5.00
C TYR A 128 -3.23 10.82 3.72
N ILE A 129 -3.53 12.10 3.45
CA ILE A 129 -4.34 12.50 2.28
C ILE A 129 -3.65 12.14 0.96
N PRO A 130 -2.38 12.52 0.70
CA PRO A 130 -1.72 12.14 -0.54
C PRO A 130 -1.63 10.62 -0.70
N PHE A 131 -1.32 9.92 0.38
CA PHE A 131 -1.21 8.47 0.42
C PHE A 131 -2.52 7.78 0.01
N ILE A 132 -3.64 8.12 0.66
CA ILE A 132 -4.91 7.45 0.39
C ILE A 132 -5.48 7.81 -0.98
N VAL A 133 -5.23 9.05 -1.45
CA VAL A 133 -5.64 9.48 -2.79
C VAL A 133 -4.88 8.70 -3.86
N LEU A 134 -3.57 8.48 -3.69
CA LEU A 134 -2.80 7.65 -4.62
C LEU A 134 -3.34 6.21 -4.66
N LEU A 135 -3.50 5.59 -3.49
CA LEU A 135 -4.02 4.22 -3.43
C LEU A 135 -5.41 4.11 -4.07
N TYR A 136 -6.29 5.07 -3.79
CA TYR A 136 -7.61 5.12 -4.39
C TYR A 136 -7.56 5.26 -5.91
N GLY A 137 -6.73 6.17 -6.42
CA GLY A 137 -6.55 6.38 -7.86
C GLY A 137 -6.09 5.12 -8.58
N LEU A 138 -5.02 4.49 -8.09
CA LEU A 138 -4.49 3.25 -8.65
C LEU A 138 -5.50 2.10 -8.56
N PHE A 139 -6.18 1.94 -7.41
CA PHE A 139 -7.20 0.93 -7.20
C PHE A 139 -8.37 1.06 -8.17
N VAL A 140 -8.86 2.28 -8.37
CA VAL A 140 -9.98 2.56 -9.30
C VAL A 140 -9.58 2.32 -10.74
N ALA A 141 -8.39 2.78 -11.14
CA ALA A 141 -7.92 2.64 -12.53
C ALA A 141 -7.60 1.18 -12.85
N ALA A 142 -6.87 0.47 -11.98
CA ALA A 142 -6.56 -0.95 -12.16
C ALA A 142 -7.81 -1.83 -12.13
N GLY A 143 -8.77 -1.52 -11.23
CA GLY A 143 -10.06 -2.21 -11.15
C GLY A 143 -10.96 -2.05 -12.39
N GLY A 144 -10.63 -1.12 -13.28
CA GLY A 144 -11.29 -0.94 -14.58
C GLY A 144 -10.69 -1.74 -15.73
N ILE A 145 -9.69 -2.60 -15.49
CA ILE A 145 -9.00 -3.39 -16.52
C ILE A 145 -9.24 -4.87 -16.28
N VAL A 146 -9.61 -5.62 -17.32
CA VAL A 146 -9.81 -7.08 -17.26
C VAL A 146 -9.09 -7.74 -18.42
N ILE A 147 -8.28 -8.75 -18.12
CA ILE A 147 -7.65 -9.59 -19.13
C ILE A 147 -8.52 -10.83 -19.36
N ARG A 148 -9.00 -11.02 -20.59
CA ARG A 148 -9.74 -12.18 -21.03
C ARG A 148 -8.90 -13.04 -21.96
N GLY A 149 -9.32 -14.28 -22.17
CA GLY A 149 -8.75 -15.21 -23.12
C GLY A 149 -8.54 -16.61 -22.52
N THR A 150 -8.50 -17.60 -23.38
CA THR A 150 -8.28 -18.98 -22.98
C THR A 150 -6.78 -19.27 -22.99
N LEU A 151 -6.15 -19.18 -21.83
CA LEU A 151 -4.76 -19.56 -21.61
C LEU A 151 -4.70 -20.98 -21.03
N ALA A 152 -3.84 -21.83 -21.59
CA ALA A 152 -3.57 -23.15 -21.03
C ALA A 152 -2.39 -23.07 -20.06
N GLY A 153 -2.64 -23.24 -18.77
CA GLY A 153 -1.66 -23.11 -17.69
C GLY A 153 -0.60 -24.21 -17.71
N THR A 154 0.40 -24.07 -18.56
CA THR A 154 1.65 -24.82 -18.47
C THR A 154 2.63 -24.12 -17.55
N THR A 155 3.69 -24.79 -17.11
CA THR A 155 4.73 -24.18 -16.28
C THR A 155 5.29 -22.88 -16.89
N LYS A 156 5.51 -22.86 -18.20
CA LYS A 156 6.00 -21.66 -18.91
C LYS A 156 4.99 -20.51 -18.88
N ILE A 157 3.71 -20.80 -19.14
CA ILE A 157 2.63 -19.78 -19.11
C ILE A 157 2.43 -19.25 -17.70
N ASN A 158 2.47 -20.11 -16.67
CA ASN A 158 2.36 -19.69 -15.29
C ASN A 158 3.52 -18.79 -14.88
N ALA A 159 4.76 -19.15 -15.22
CA ALA A 159 5.93 -18.31 -14.99
C ALA A 159 5.82 -16.96 -15.72
N LEU A 160 5.34 -16.96 -16.97
CA LEU A 160 5.13 -15.72 -17.73
C LEU A 160 4.06 -14.82 -17.08
N LEU A 161 2.93 -15.39 -16.63
CA LEU A 161 1.88 -14.62 -15.95
C LEU A 161 2.38 -14.03 -14.63
N LEU A 162 3.15 -14.78 -13.84
CA LEU A 162 3.79 -14.28 -12.63
C LEU A 162 4.80 -13.16 -12.95
N PHE A 163 5.62 -13.33 -13.99
CA PHE A 163 6.59 -12.33 -14.42
C PHE A 163 5.91 -11.02 -14.83
N ILE A 164 4.87 -11.10 -15.69
CA ILE A 164 4.09 -9.94 -16.12
C ILE A 164 3.47 -9.25 -14.88
N GLY A 165 2.88 -10.01 -13.96
CA GLY A 165 2.31 -9.49 -12.73
C GLY A 165 3.35 -8.79 -11.86
N THR A 166 4.55 -9.37 -11.73
CA THR A 166 5.67 -8.77 -10.97
C THR A 166 6.12 -7.44 -11.57
N VAL A 167 6.25 -7.36 -12.89
CA VAL A 167 6.62 -6.10 -13.57
C VAL A 167 5.52 -5.06 -13.43
N LEU A 168 4.26 -5.46 -13.61
CA LEU A 168 3.12 -4.55 -13.48
C LEU A 168 2.98 -4.00 -12.05
N ALA A 169 3.30 -4.79 -11.03
CA ALA A 169 3.17 -4.39 -9.64
C ALA A 169 3.93 -3.10 -9.32
N SER A 170 5.09 -2.89 -9.91
CA SER A 170 5.84 -1.64 -9.74
C SER A 170 5.16 -0.40 -10.32
N TRP A 171 4.22 -0.54 -11.28
CA TRP A 171 3.62 0.58 -11.98
C TRP A 171 2.16 0.86 -11.62
N ILE A 172 1.41 -0.18 -11.28
CA ILE A 172 -0.03 -0.08 -10.95
C ILE A 172 -0.33 -0.45 -9.49
N GLY A 173 0.72 -0.59 -8.70
CA GLY A 173 0.66 -1.04 -7.31
C GLY A 173 0.49 -2.56 -7.18
N THR A 174 0.98 -3.10 -6.07
CA THR A 174 0.87 -4.54 -5.76
C THR A 174 -0.58 -4.99 -5.71
N THR A 175 -1.48 -4.21 -5.11
CA THR A 175 -2.93 -4.50 -5.07
C THR A 175 -3.55 -4.50 -6.47
N GLY A 176 -3.24 -3.49 -7.30
CA GLY A 176 -3.75 -3.39 -8.67
C GLY A 176 -3.28 -4.54 -9.56
N ALA A 177 -2.00 -4.87 -9.49
CA ALA A 177 -1.42 -6.00 -10.22
C ALA A 177 -2.00 -7.34 -9.76
N ALA A 178 -2.21 -7.50 -8.45
CA ALA A 178 -2.83 -8.70 -7.89
C ALA A 178 -4.27 -8.88 -8.40
N MET A 179 -5.11 -7.84 -8.36
CA MET A 179 -6.48 -7.90 -8.89
C MET A 179 -6.50 -8.24 -10.39
N LEU A 180 -5.60 -7.64 -11.16
CA LEU A 180 -5.54 -7.82 -12.61
C LEU A 180 -5.08 -9.22 -13.01
N MET A 181 -4.09 -9.80 -12.31
CA MET A 181 -3.38 -10.99 -12.76
C MET A 181 -3.81 -12.29 -12.08
N ILE A 182 -4.45 -12.24 -10.90
CA ILE A 182 -4.82 -13.45 -10.16
C ILE A 182 -5.88 -14.27 -10.90
N ARG A 183 -6.92 -13.61 -11.44
CA ARG A 183 -8.01 -14.29 -12.17
C ARG A 183 -7.55 -14.94 -13.47
N PRO A 184 -6.74 -14.30 -14.33
CA PRO A 184 -6.09 -14.96 -15.47
C PRO A 184 -5.28 -16.19 -15.06
N LEU A 185 -4.48 -16.11 -13.98
CA LEU A 185 -3.70 -17.24 -13.49
C LEU A 185 -4.59 -18.41 -13.02
N ILE A 186 -5.64 -18.12 -12.25
CA ILE A 186 -6.60 -19.13 -11.77
C ILE A 186 -7.30 -19.79 -12.95
N ARG A 187 -7.82 -19.00 -13.91
CA ARG A 187 -8.52 -19.51 -15.10
C ARG A 187 -7.61 -20.37 -15.97
N ALA A 188 -6.39 -19.93 -16.24
CA ALA A 188 -5.42 -20.71 -17.01
C ALA A 188 -5.16 -22.10 -16.43
N ASN A 189 -5.33 -22.25 -15.12
CA ASN A 189 -5.09 -23.48 -14.37
C ASN A 189 -6.38 -24.16 -13.87
N ALA A 190 -7.56 -23.86 -14.44
CA ALA A 190 -8.81 -24.49 -14.03
C ALA A 190 -8.78 -26.02 -14.16
N TRP A 191 -8.05 -26.56 -15.15
CA TRP A 191 -7.85 -27.98 -15.37
C TRP A 191 -7.00 -28.71 -14.31
N ARG A 192 -6.24 -27.98 -13.47
CA ARG A 192 -5.37 -28.55 -12.43
C ARG A 192 -6.08 -28.64 -11.08
N GLN A 193 -5.75 -29.68 -10.32
CA GLN A 193 -6.17 -29.79 -8.91
C GLN A 193 -5.19 -29.10 -7.95
N LYS A 194 -3.89 -29.25 -8.21
CA LYS A 194 -2.83 -28.69 -7.33
C LYS A 194 -2.43 -27.29 -7.80
N LYS A 195 -3.00 -26.27 -7.16
CA LYS A 195 -2.81 -24.85 -7.54
C LYS A 195 -2.23 -23.97 -6.40
N VAL A 196 -2.15 -24.46 -5.18
CA VAL A 196 -1.75 -23.69 -3.99
C VAL A 196 -0.38 -23.03 -4.17
N HIS A 197 0.61 -23.76 -4.67
CA HIS A 197 1.96 -23.23 -4.88
C HIS A 197 1.97 -22.00 -5.81
N MET A 198 1.09 -21.96 -6.82
CA MET A 198 1.00 -20.80 -7.72
C MET A 198 0.53 -19.56 -6.97
N MET A 199 -0.46 -19.70 -6.07
CA MET A 199 -0.97 -18.60 -5.25
C MET A 199 0.08 -18.14 -4.24
N VAL A 200 0.83 -19.07 -3.65
CA VAL A 200 1.94 -18.74 -2.73
C VAL A 200 3.01 -17.90 -3.45
N PHE A 201 3.47 -18.33 -4.62
CA PHE A 201 4.46 -17.57 -5.40
C PHE A 201 3.89 -16.29 -5.99
N PHE A 202 2.59 -16.23 -6.24
CA PHE A 202 1.91 -14.99 -6.62
C PHE A 202 2.00 -13.96 -5.50
N ILE A 203 1.80 -14.38 -4.25
CA ILE A 203 1.98 -13.49 -3.09
C ILE A 203 3.44 -13.04 -2.99
N PHE A 204 4.41 -13.93 -3.13
CA PHE A 204 5.83 -13.57 -3.05
C PHE A 204 6.23 -12.53 -4.10
N LEU A 205 5.89 -12.81 -5.35
CA LEU A 205 6.37 -12.06 -6.50
C LEU A 205 5.49 -10.85 -6.83
N VAL A 206 4.18 -11.06 -7.03
CA VAL A 206 3.28 -10.02 -7.55
C VAL A 206 2.78 -9.13 -6.43
N ALA A 207 2.36 -9.71 -5.31
CA ALA A 207 1.75 -8.97 -4.21
C ALA A 207 2.77 -8.26 -3.29
N ASN A 208 4.08 -8.53 -3.45
CA ASN A 208 5.13 -7.92 -2.62
C ASN A 208 6.34 -7.50 -3.46
N MET A 209 7.27 -8.40 -3.78
CA MET A 209 8.57 -8.04 -4.37
C MET A 209 8.47 -7.21 -5.65
N GLY A 210 7.46 -7.49 -6.49
CA GLY A 210 7.21 -6.74 -7.71
C GLY A 210 6.92 -5.26 -7.50
N GLY A 211 6.51 -4.85 -6.31
CA GLY A 211 6.22 -3.46 -5.98
C GLY A 211 7.44 -2.58 -5.76
N CYS A 212 8.67 -3.11 -5.78
CA CYS A 212 9.83 -2.36 -5.25
C CYS A 212 10.48 -1.36 -6.22
N LEU A 213 10.18 -1.35 -7.52
CA LEU A 213 10.95 -0.54 -8.49
C LEU A 213 10.43 0.90 -8.66
N THR A 214 9.24 1.23 -8.18
CA THR A 214 8.78 2.62 -8.18
C THR A 214 8.02 2.94 -6.89
N PRO A 215 7.92 4.21 -6.51
CA PRO A 215 7.09 4.64 -5.39
C PRO A 215 5.60 4.28 -5.53
N LEU A 216 5.13 4.02 -6.75
CA LEU A 216 3.75 3.61 -7.02
C LEU A 216 3.50 2.12 -6.76
N GLY A 217 4.58 1.32 -6.71
CA GLY A 217 4.49 -0.13 -6.62
C GLY A 217 4.05 -0.62 -5.26
N ASP A 218 4.64 -0.07 -4.20
CA ASP A 218 4.25 -0.45 -2.84
C ASP A 218 4.20 0.78 -1.92
N PRO A 219 3.19 0.89 -1.06
CA PRO A 219 2.96 2.04 -0.18
C PRO A 219 4.17 2.57 0.59
N PRO A 220 5.06 1.75 1.19
CA PRO A 220 6.24 2.25 1.88
C PRO A 220 7.15 3.10 1.01
N LEU A 221 7.32 2.74 -0.27
CA LEU A 221 8.19 3.48 -1.17
C LEU A 221 7.60 4.85 -1.55
N PHE A 222 6.28 4.93 -1.65
CA PHE A 222 5.58 6.20 -1.82
C PHE A 222 5.78 7.12 -0.60
N MET A 223 5.71 6.57 0.60
CA MET A 223 6.00 7.34 1.82
C MET A 223 7.46 7.80 1.87
N GLY A 224 8.40 6.98 1.39
CA GLY A 224 9.78 7.39 1.20
C GLY A 224 9.91 8.55 0.21
N PHE A 225 9.21 8.47 -0.92
CA PHE A 225 9.16 9.55 -1.91
C PHE A 225 8.60 10.85 -1.31
N GLN A 226 7.53 10.80 -0.54
CA GLN A 226 6.99 11.97 0.16
C GLN A 226 7.96 12.54 1.22
N ARG A 227 8.87 11.72 1.73
CA ARG A 227 9.95 12.13 2.65
C ARG A 227 11.21 12.61 1.95
N GLY A 228 11.18 12.79 0.62
CA GLY A 228 12.29 13.34 -0.16
C GLY A 228 13.18 12.31 -0.85
N VAL A 229 12.87 11.01 -0.78
CA VAL A 229 13.57 10.01 -1.58
C VAL A 229 13.22 10.23 -3.06
N PRO A 230 14.18 10.41 -3.98
CA PRO A 230 13.88 10.63 -5.39
C PRO A 230 13.09 9.48 -6.01
N PHE A 231 12.14 9.78 -6.92
CA PHE A 231 11.32 8.78 -7.59
C PHE A 231 12.15 7.65 -8.23
N THR A 232 13.22 8.03 -8.92
CA THR A 232 14.11 7.09 -9.62
C THR A 232 15.07 6.34 -8.69
N TRP A 233 15.17 6.75 -7.43
CA TRP A 233 16.07 6.08 -6.47
C TRP A 233 15.71 4.61 -6.27
N THR A 234 14.43 4.26 -6.32
CA THR A 234 13.96 2.88 -6.16
C THR A 234 14.52 1.90 -7.20
N PHE A 235 15.03 2.39 -8.34
CA PHE A 235 15.74 1.54 -9.30
C PHE A 235 17.05 0.96 -8.75
N HIS A 236 17.60 1.48 -7.67
CA HIS A 236 18.72 0.84 -6.96
C HIS A 236 18.35 -0.52 -6.36
N LEU A 237 17.05 -0.79 -6.18
CA LEU A 237 16.55 -2.10 -5.75
C LEU A 237 16.49 -3.13 -6.91
N LEU A 238 16.74 -2.74 -8.16
CA LEU A 238 16.71 -3.65 -9.31
C LEU A 238 17.67 -4.84 -9.19
N PRO A 239 18.94 -4.68 -8.75
CA PRO A 239 19.85 -5.83 -8.60
C PRO A 239 19.35 -6.88 -7.62
N ILE A 240 18.88 -6.47 -6.42
CA ILE A 240 18.36 -7.39 -5.42
C ILE A 240 17.03 -8.01 -5.87
N LEU A 241 16.15 -7.25 -6.53
CA LEU A 241 14.92 -7.79 -7.12
C LEU A 241 15.23 -8.83 -8.21
N ALA A 242 16.12 -8.51 -9.15
CA ALA A 242 16.47 -9.41 -10.25
C ALA A 242 17.08 -10.72 -9.71
N PHE A 243 17.94 -10.63 -8.71
CA PHE A 243 18.53 -11.79 -8.04
C PHE A 243 17.44 -12.66 -7.39
N ASN A 244 16.53 -12.05 -6.61
CA ASN A 244 15.43 -12.76 -5.97
C ASN A 244 14.46 -13.37 -7.00
N MET A 245 14.17 -12.65 -8.09
CA MET A 245 13.35 -13.18 -9.18
C MET A 245 13.98 -14.45 -9.79
N ILE A 246 15.29 -14.43 -10.08
CA ILE A 246 15.98 -15.61 -10.63
C ILE A 246 15.83 -16.82 -9.69
N LEU A 247 16.08 -16.62 -8.39
CA LEU A 247 15.95 -17.69 -7.40
C LEU A 247 14.52 -18.20 -7.29
N LEU A 248 13.56 -17.29 -7.10
CA LEU A 248 12.16 -17.66 -6.88
C LEU A 248 11.50 -18.25 -8.13
N PHE A 249 11.79 -17.74 -9.33
CA PHE A 249 11.30 -18.36 -10.57
C PHE A 249 11.92 -19.73 -10.81
N THR A 250 13.18 -19.94 -10.44
CA THR A 250 13.82 -21.25 -10.51
C THR A 250 13.09 -22.24 -9.59
N VAL A 251 12.89 -21.88 -8.32
CA VAL A 251 12.17 -22.73 -7.36
C VAL A 251 10.71 -22.95 -7.81
N PHE A 252 10.04 -21.92 -8.27
CA PHE A 252 8.67 -22.01 -8.81
C PHE A 252 8.59 -23.00 -9.97
N CYS A 253 9.46 -22.86 -10.96
CA CYS A 253 9.45 -23.72 -12.14
C CYS A 253 9.72 -25.20 -11.79
N LEU A 254 10.60 -25.47 -10.83
CA LEU A 254 10.86 -26.83 -10.35
C LEU A 254 9.63 -27.43 -9.67
N ILE A 255 8.99 -26.68 -8.77
CA ILE A 255 7.79 -27.11 -8.04
C ILE A 255 6.61 -27.27 -8.99
N ASP A 256 6.34 -26.26 -9.84
CA ASP A 256 5.22 -26.28 -10.78
C ASP A 256 5.36 -27.39 -11.82
N HIS A 257 6.58 -27.62 -12.35
CA HIS A 257 6.85 -28.70 -13.29
C HIS A 257 6.64 -30.10 -12.66
N HIS A 258 7.01 -30.26 -11.38
CA HIS A 258 6.73 -31.49 -10.65
C HIS A 258 5.22 -31.76 -10.53
N TYR A 259 4.43 -30.75 -10.14
CA TYR A 259 2.98 -30.87 -10.08
C TYR A 259 2.35 -31.02 -11.47
N TYR A 260 2.84 -30.28 -12.47
CA TYR A 260 2.38 -30.41 -13.86
C TYR A 260 2.51 -31.86 -14.36
N LYS A 261 3.67 -32.50 -14.17
CA LYS A 261 3.86 -33.92 -14.54
C LYS A 261 2.88 -34.83 -13.82
N LYS A 262 2.62 -34.61 -12.54
CA LYS A 262 1.64 -35.39 -11.77
C LYS A 262 0.20 -35.23 -12.31
N GLU A 263 -0.19 -34.02 -12.69
CA GLU A 263 -1.52 -33.75 -13.27
C GLU A 263 -1.66 -34.49 -14.63
N ILE A 264 -0.66 -34.42 -15.48
CA ILE A 264 -0.65 -35.15 -16.77
C ILE A 264 -0.71 -36.66 -16.55
N ALA A 265 0.07 -37.20 -15.62
CA ALA A 265 0.05 -38.63 -15.28
C ALA A 265 -1.30 -39.08 -14.69
N ALA A 266 -2.06 -38.16 -14.08
CA ALA A 266 -3.43 -38.40 -13.60
C ALA A 266 -4.50 -38.26 -14.72
N GLY A 267 -4.09 -38.14 -15.99
CA GLY A 267 -4.98 -38.07 -17.16
C GLY A 267 -5.63 -36.68 -17.38
N ARG A 268 -5.18 -35.64 -16.69
CA ARG A 268 -5.65 -34.25 -16.90
C ARG A 268 -4.77 -33.56 -17.93
N SER A 269 -5.36 -32.70 -18.76
CA SER A 269 -4.63 -32.04 -19.83
C SER A 269 -5.00 -30.57 -19.94
N PRO A 270 -4.03 -29.69 -20.29
CA PRO A 270 -4.35 -28.32 -20.70
C PRO A 270 -5.37 -28.26 -21.85
N MET A 271 -5.45 -29.33 -22.67
CA MET A 271 -6.44 -29.45 -23.75
C MET A 271 -7.87 -29.65 -23.22
N ASP A 272 -8.07 -30.07 -21.98
CA ASP A 272 -9.39 -30.20 -21.38
C ASP A 272 -10.11 -28.85 -21.28
N MET A 273 -9.35 -27.75 -21.19
CA MET A 273 -9.87 -26.38 -21.28
C MET A 273 -10.36 -26.00 -22.67
N GLN A 274 -10.02 -26.80 -23.71
CA GLN A 274 -10.36 -26.52 -25.11
C GLN A 274 -11.47 -27.44 -25.64
N LYS A 275 -11.96 -28.40 -24.84
CA LYS A 275 -12.97 -29.37 -25.26
C LYS A 275 -14.33 -28.74 -25.57
N ASP A 276 -14.64 -27.56 -24.98
CA ASP A 276 -15.86 -26.83 -25.24
C ASP A 276 -15.82 -25.94 -26.51
N GLY A 277 -14.78 -26.08 -27.33
CA GLY A 277 -14.70 -25.53 -28.70
C GLY A 277 -14.50 -24.02 -28.84
N HIS A 278 -14.59 -23.26 -27.78
CA HIS A 278 -14.42 -21.79 -27.82
C HIS A 278 -13.03 -21.36 -27.32
N LYS A 279 -12.10 -21.17 -28.28
CA LYS A 279 -10.85 -20.42 -28.00
C LYS A 279 -11.20 -18.93 -28.03
N GLU A 280 -11.28 -18.31 -26.87
CA GLU A 280 -11.34 -16.86 -26.80
C GLU A 280 -9.92 -16.29 -27.02
N PRO A 281 -9.75 -15.36 -27.97
CA PRO A 281 -8.47 -14.65 -28.12
C PRO A 281 -8.18 -13.84 -26.87
N ILE A 282 -6.89 -13.63 -26.59
CA ILE A 282 -6.49 -12.74 -25.50
C ILE A 282 -6.95 -11.32 -25.83
N SER A 283 -7.76 -10.74 -24.96
CA SER A 283 -8.26 -9.39 -25.07
C SER A 283 -8.16 -8.66 -23.74
N ILE A 284 -7.99 -7.35 -23.80
CA ILE A 284 -7.95 -6.48 -22.63
C ILE A 284 -9.17 -5.58 -22.68
N GLU A 285 -10.14 -5.84 -21.80
CA GLU A 285 -11.29 -4.93 -21.64
C GLU A 285 -10.89 -3.78 -20.71
N GLY A 286 -11.39 -2.57 -21.02
CA GLY A 286 -11.09 -1.38 -20.24
C GLY A 286 -9.67 -0.86 -20.40
N ALA A 287 -8.95 -1.20 -21.48
CA ALA A 287 -7.57 -0.79 -21.75
C ALA A 287 -7.35 0.74 -21.70
N HIS A 288 -8.39 1.56 -21.92
CA HIS A 288 -8.31 3.02 -21.77
C HIS A 288 -7.94 3.47 -20.34
N ASN A 289 -8.15 2.62 -19.33
CA ASN A 289 -7.71 2.89 -17.96
C ASN A 289 -6.17 2.96 -17.82
N LEU A 290 -5.41 2.40 -18.77
CA LEU A 290 -3.96 2.60 -18.83
C LEU A 290 -3.59 4.07 -18.99
N ILE A 291 -4.44 4.86 -19.68
CA ILE A 291 -4.25 6.32 -19.80
C ILE A 291 -4.39 6.97 -18.41
N PHE A 292 -5.36 6.55 -17.61
CA PHE A 292 -5.56 7.10 -16.28
C PHE A 292 -4.46 6.68 -15.31
N ILE A 293 -3.92 5.47 -15.44
CA ILE A 293 -2.71 5.05 -14.71
C ILE A 293 -1.53 5.93 -15.13
N ALA A 294 -1.33 6.19 -16.43
CA ALA A 294 -0.29 7.09 -16.90
C ALA A 294 -0.48 8.53 -16.35
N MET A 295 -1.72 9.02 -16.26
CA MET A 295 -2.01 10.32 -15.62
C MET A 295 -1.60 10.32 -14.14
N ILE A 296 -1.86 9.25 -13.39
CA ILE A 296 -1.46 9.11 -11.99
C ILE A 296 0.07 9.14 -11.87
N ILE A 297 0.77 8.39 -12.73
CA ILE A 297 2.24 8.38 -12.79
C ILE A 297 2.77 9.81 -13.03
N VAL A 298 2.20 10.52 -14.01
CA VAL A 298 2.58 11.91 -14.31
C VAL A 298 2.30 12.83 -13.12
N GLY A 299 1.17 12.64 -12.40
CA GLY A 299 0.84 13.42 -11.21
C GLY A 299 1.90 13.25 -10.11
N VAL A 300 2.29 12.02 -9.82
CA VAL A 300 3.33 11.72 -8.81
C VAL A 300 4.71 12.24 -9.25
N LEU A 301 5.09 12.05 -10.52
CA LEU A 301 6.32 12.63 -11.05
C LEU A 301 6.33 14.16 -10.98
N ALA A 302 5.18 14.78 -11.25
CA ALA A 302 5.03 16.22 -11.15
C ALA A 302 5.27 16.73 -9.73
N ASN A 303 4.82 16.02 -8.69
CA ASN A 303 5.09 16.38 -7.29
C ASN A 303 6.60 16.45 -7.00
N GLY A 304 7.39 15.51 -7.52
CA GLY A 304 8.84 15.54 -7.34
C GLY A 304 9.58 16.56 -8.21
N LEU A 305 9.08 16.86 -9.44
CA LEU A 305 9.80 17.68 -10.42
C LEU A 305 9.38 19.15 -10.40
N LEU A 306 8.12 19.47 -10.12
CA LEU A 306 7.62 20.86 -10.16
C LEU A 306 8.38 21.79 -9.21
N PRO A 307 8.74 21.39 -7.97
CA PRO A 307 9.52 22.24 -7.07
C PRO A 307 10.88 22.66 -7.61
N GLU A 308 11.51 21.81 -8.43
CA GLU A 308 12.82 22.09 -9.04
C GLU A 308 12.73 22.91 -10.32
N LEU A 309 11.64 22.74 -11.09
CA LEU A 309 11.49 23.32 -12.42
C LEU A 309 10.77 24.67 -12.44
N ILE A 310 9.83 24.90 -11.52
CA ILE A 310 8.92 26.05 -11.55
C ILE A 310 8.94 26.77 -10.19
N PRO A 311 9.39 28.05 -10.15
CA PRO A 311 9.49 28.80 -8.88
C PRO A 311 8.19 28.91 -8.09
N ALA A 312 7.02 28.89 -8.75
CA ALA A 312 5.72 28.92 -8.08
C ALA A 312 5.42 27.65 -7.24
N PHE A 313 6.14 26.55 -7.48
CA PHE A 313 6.04 25.29 -6.78
C PHE A 313 7.27 25.01 -5.89
N ALA A 314 8.19 25.97 -5.74
CA ALA A 314 9.41 25.79 -4.96
C ALA A 314 9.12 25.24 -3.57
N HIS A 315 10.09 24.58 -2.96
CA HIS A 315 9.97 24.03 -1.61
C HIS A 315 9.49 25.11 -0.62
N GLY A 316 8.44 24.80 0.13
CA GLY A 316 7.76 25.73 1.04
C GLY A 316 6.64 26.55 0.40
N ALA A 317 6.48 26.52 -0.94
CA ALA A 317 5.33 27.18 -1.60
C ALA A 317 4.06 26.30 -1.46
N GLY A 318 3.00 26.86 -0.89
CA GLY A 318 1.77 26.11 -0.65
C GLY A 318 0.68 26.93 0.01
N ILE A 319 -0.36 26.23 0.44
CA ILE A 319 -1.47 26.81 1.19
C ILE A 319 -1.15 26.69 2.68
N HIS A 320 -0.99 27.81 3.36
CA HIS A 320 -0.89 27.86 4.82
C HIS A 320 -2.23 27.49 5.44
N ILE A 321 -2.27 26.44 6.25
CA ILE A 321 -3.52 25.91 6.83
C ILE A 321 -3.58 26.21 8.34
N TYR A 322 -2.52 25.88 9.06
CA TYR A 322 -2.46 26.06 10.51
C TYR A 322 -1.00 26.12 10.95
N ASP A 323 -0.63 27.17 11.68
CA ASP A 323 0.73 27.42 12.16
C ASP A 323 1.76 27.26 11.03
N GLU A 324 2.76 26.42 11.19
CA GLU A 324 3.79 26.14 10.18
C GLU A 324 3.37 25.09 9.12
N ILE A 325 2.13 24.56 9.21
CA ILE A 325 1.64 23.56 8.25
C ILE A 325 1.31 24.24 6.93
N VAL A 326 2.13 23.97 5.94
CA VAL A 326 1.93 24.39 4.55
C VAL A 326 1.60 23.16 3.72
N PHE A 327 0.44 23.14 3.05
CA PHE A 327 0.11 22.09 2.08
C PHE A 327 0.73 22.46 0.73
N PRO A 328 1.76 21.73 0.24
CA PRO A 328 2.54 22.14 -0.93
C PRO A 328 1.69 22.21 -2.20
N TYR A 329 1.91 23.19 -3.04
CA TYR A 329 1.21 23.28 -4.34
C TYR A 329 1.52 22.08 -5.24
N ALA A 330 2.72 21.52 -5.18
CA ALA A 330 3.09 20.32 -5.94
C ALA A 330 2.24 19.10 -5.53
N THR A 331 2.08 18.88 -4.21
CA THR A 331 1.21 17.82 -3.66
C THR A 331 -0.26 18.08 -3.98
N LEU A 332 -0.70 19.34 -3.96
CA LEU A 332 -2.07 19.68 -4.36
C LEU A 332 -2.33 19.35 -5.84
N ALA A 333 -1.38 19.66 -6.72
CA ALA A 333 -1.48 19.32 -8.13
C ALA A 333 -1.53 17.81 -8.35
N GLU A 334 -0.68 17.04 -7.66
CA GLU A 334 -0.69 15.58 -7.67
C GLU A 334 -2.07 15.03 -7.27
N VAL A 335 -2.59 15.44 -6.12
CA VAL A 335 -3.89 15.00 -5.58
C VAL A 335 -5.02 15.30 -6.58
N ILE A 336 -5.03 16.50 -7.18
CA ILE A 336 -6.05 16.89 -8.16
C ILE A 336 -5.96 16.01 -9.41
N ILE A 337 -4.76 15.79 -9.96
CA ILE A 337 -4.56 14.95 -11.14
C ILE A 337 -5.04 13.53 -10.88
N ILE A 338 -4.70 12.94 -9.73
CA ILE A 338 -5.10 11.58 -9.35
C ILE A 338 -6.62 11.48 -9.21
N LEU A 339 -7.25 12.45 -8.54
CA LEU A 339 -8.72 12.47 -8.38
C LEU A 339 -9.45 12.61 -9.73
N ILE A 340 -8.92 13.43 -10.64
CA ILE A 340 -9.45 13.54 -12.01
C ILE A 340 -9.31 12.21 -12.74
N ALA A 341 -8.15 11.56 -12.67
CA ALA A 341 -7.94 10.24 -13.29
C ALA A 341 -8.89 9.19 -12.73
N ALA A 342 -9.07 9.13 -11.41
CA ALA A 342 -10.02 8.23 -10.76
C ALA A 342 -11.47 8.51 -11.19
N PHE A 343 -11.89 9.76 -11.21
CA PHE A 343 -13.22 10.18 -11.65
C PHE A 343 -13.49 9.79 -13.11
N LEU A 344 -12.55 10.07 -14.01
CA LEU A 344 -12.66 9.71 -15.42
C LEU A 344 -12.72 8.19 -15.59
N SER A 345 -11.91 7.44 -14.86
CA SER A 345 -11.95 5.98 -14.86
C SER A 345 -13.32 5.45 -14.42
N LEU A 346 -13.88 5.99 -13.33
CA LEU A 346 -15.22 5.60 -12.85
C LEU A 346 -16.30 5.91 -13.89
N LYS A 347 -16.22 7.05 -14.58
CA LYS A 347 -17.22 7.52 -15.52
C LYS A 347 -17.17 6.81 -16.88
N THR A 348 -15.97 6.46 -17.36
CA THR A 348 -15.76 5.93 -18.71
C THR A 348 -15.70 4.41 -18.80
N THR A 349 -15.39 3.73 -17.67
CA THR A 349 -15.33 2.28 -17.63
C THR A 349 -16.74 1.69 -17.52
N LYS A 350 -17.07 0.74 -18.41
CA LYS A 350 -18.35 0.05 -18.42
C LYS A 350 -18.56 -0.72 -17.11
N GLU A 351 -19.78 -0.70 -16.60
CA GLU A 351 -20.18 -1.43 -15.39
C GLU A 351 -19.85 -2.92 -15.49
N HIS A 352 -20.19 -3.55 -16.62
CA HIS A 352 -19.85 -4.94 -16.90
C HIS A 352 -18.35 -5.27 -16.75
N THR A 353 -17.43 -4.38 -17.15
CA THR A 353 -15.98 -4.61 -16.98
C THR A 353 -15.60 -4.60 -15.50
N ARG A 354 -16.24 -3.75 -14.69
CA ARG A 354 -16.03 -3.70 -13.24
C ARG A 354 -16.63 -4.89 -12.52
N GLU A 355 -17.81 -5.35 -12.94
CA GLU A 355 -18.45 -6.58 -12.43
C GLU A 355 -17.58 -7.80 -12.69
N LEU A 356 -17.00 -7.93 -13.90
CA LEU A 356 -16.07 -9.02 -14.24
C LEU A 356 -14.82 -9.03 -13.36
N ASN A 357 -14.41 -7.87 -12.85
CA ASN A 357 -13.30 -7.72 -11.92
C ASN A 357 -13.77 -7.75 -10.46
N GLU A 358 -15.06 -7.94 -10.20
CA GLU A 358 -15.67 -7.91 -8.86
C GLU A 358 -15.25 -6.65 -8.08
N PHE A 359 -15.17 -5.53 -8.81
CA PHE A 359 -14.72 -4.26 -8.26
C PHE A 359 -15.74 -3.71 -7.27
N THR A 360 -15.33 -3.54 -6.03
CA THR A 360 -16.09 -2.86 -4.98
C THR A 360 -15.20 -1.87 -4.24
N ASN A 361 -15.79 -0.84 -3.63
CA ASN A 361 -15.04 0.11 -2.82
C ASN A 361 -14.71 -0.42 -1.40
N GLY A 362 -15.15 -1.62 -1.04
CA GLY A 362 -14.91 -2.21 0.28
C GLY A 362 -13.44 -2.19 0.68
N PRO A 363 -12.55 -2.81 -0.10
CA PRO A 363 -11.12 -2.89 0.24
C PRO A 363 -10.44 -1.54 0.45
N ILE A 364 -10.71 -0.56 -0.40
CA ILE A 364 -10.06 0.76 -0.27
C ILE A 364 -10.60 1.56 0.91
N ILE A 365 -11.89 1.39 1.27
CA ILE A 365 -12.47 2.00 2.47
C ILE A 365 -11.85 1.38 3.73
N GLU A 366 -11.65 0.08 3.74
CA GLU A 366 -10.97 -0.62 4.84
C GLU A 366 -9.56 -0.08 5.04
N VAL A 367 -8.77 -0.02 3.97
CA VAL A 367 -7.44 0.59 3.98
C VAL A 367 -7.49 2.02 4.51
N ALA A 368 -8.39 2.86 4.01
CA ALA A 368 -8.52 4.25 4.45
C ALA A 368 -8.79 4.37 5.97
N VAL A 369 -9.69 3.53 6.49
CA VAL A 369 -10.06 3.53 7.92
C VAL A 369 -8.91 3.06 8.80
N LEU A 370 -8.17 2.04 8.36
CA LEU A 370 -7.05 1.52 9.14
C LEU A 370 -5.86 2.47 9.13
N PHE A 371 -5.52 3.00 7.96
CA PHE A 371 -4.35 3.87 7.84
C PHE A 371 -4.50 5.22 8.54
N ILE A 372 -5.69 5.80 8.61
CA ILE A 372 -5.86 7.03 9.40
C ILE A 372 -5.54 6.77 10.88
N GLY A 373 -5.97 5.63 11.44
CA GLY A 373 -5.62 5.22 12.80
C GLY A 373 -4.12 4.98 12.97
N ILE A 374 -3.48 4.33 11.99
CA ILE A 374 -2.04 4.09 12.00
C ILE A 374 -1.27 5.41 11.99
N PHE A 375 -1.57 6.33 11.06
CA PHE A 375 -0.87 7.60 10.94
C PHE A 375 -1.00 8.46 12.20
N ILE A 376 -2.18 8.52 12.80
CA ILE A 376 -2.39 9.27 14.05
C ILE A 376 -1.63 8.63 15.22
N THR A 377 -1.73 7.31 15.38
CA THR A 377 -1.09 6.62 16.52
C THR A 377 0.42 6.51 16.37
N MET A 378 0.96 6.61 15.16
CA MET A 378 2.38 6.54 14.85
C MET A 378 3.14 7.84 15.21
N ILE A 379 2.44 8.96 15.36
CA ILE A 379 3.06 10.26 15.70
C ILE A 379 4.08 10.16 16.83
N PRO A 380 3.75 9.63 18.02
CA PRO A 380 4.70 9.54 19.12
C PRO A 380 5.89 8.62 18.83
N ALA A 381 5.70 7.56 18.05
CA ALA A 381 6.79 6.68 17.66
C ALA A 381 7.81 7.41 16.78
N LEU A 382 7.36 8.16 15.78
CA LEU A 382 8.25 8.94 14.92
C LEU A 382 8.97 10.07 15.69
N MET A 383 8.27 10.74 16.62
CA MET A 383 8.87 11.77 17.49
C MET A 383 9.98 11.18 18.36
N LEU A 384 9.74 10.06 19.04
CA LEU A 384 10.74 9.39 19.86
C LEU A 384 11.93 8.89 19.05
N LEU A 385 11.69 8.35 17.85
CA LEU A 385 12.76 7.88 16.98
C LEU A 385 13.59 9.02 16.38
N LYS A 386 13.01 10.19 16.20
CA LYS A 386 13.76 11.39 15.80
C LYS A 386 14.83 11.75 16.83
N THR A 387 14.57 11.59 18.12
CA THR A 387 15.47 11.93 19.21
C THR A 387 16.33 10.77 19.70
N HIS A 388 15.77 9.56 19.77
CA HIS A 388 16.42 8.39 20.38
C HIS A 388 16.69 7.24 19.38
N GLY A 389 16.40 7.44 18.09
CA GLY A 389 16.56 6.38 17.08
C GLY A 389 18.00 5.82 17.00
N ALA A 390 18.99 6.67 17.14
CA ALA A 390 20.40 6.27 17.15
C ALA A 390 20.77 5.37 18.35
N GLU A 391 20.07 5.48 19.48
CA GLU A 391 20.31 4.71 20.70
C GLU A 391 19.85 3.26 20.61
N LEU A 392 19.03 2.93 19.58
CA LEU A 392 18.54 1.56 19.37
C LEU A 392 19.65 0.56 19.00
N GLY A 393 20.85 1.04 18.63
CA GLY A 393 21.97 0.20 18.25
C GLY A 393 21.81 -0.53 16.92
N ILE A 394 20.78 -0.18 16.12
CA ILE A 394 20.54 -0.71 14.77
C ILE A 394 21.25 0.22 13.79
N ASN A 395 22.53 -0.03 13.54
CA ASN A 395 23.37 0.86 12.76
C ASN A 395 24.07 0.19 11.56
N GLN A 396 23.76 -1.09 11.32
CA GLN A 396 24.30 -1.83 10.18
C GLN A 396 23.19 -2.12 9.16
N PRO A 397 23.48 -2.16 7.84
CA PRO A 397 22.50 -2.42 6.80
C PRO A 397 21.77 -3.76 6.99
N TRP A 398 22.48 -4.82 7.34
CA TRP A 398 21.86 -6.13 7.58
C TRP A 398 20.92 -6.12 8.79
N GLN A 399 21.23 -5.33 9.84
CA GLN A 399 20.34 -5.16 10.98
C GLN A 399 19.05 -4.43 10.56
N MET A 400 19.20 -3.34 9.78
CA MET A 400 18.05 -2.62 9.22
C MET A 400 17.17 -3.52 8.36
N PHE A 401 17.78 -4.33 7.47
CA PHE A 401 17.05 -5.27 6.61
C PHE A 401 16.22 -6.27 7.44
N TRP A 402 16.83 -6.93 8.41
CA TRP A 402 16.14 -7.93 9.22
C TRP A 402 15.16 -7.32 10.22
N ALA A 403 15.48 -6.22 10.87
CA ALA A 403 14.59 -5.57 11.81
C ALA A 403 13.34 -5.02 11.11
N THR A 404 13.54 -4.31 10.00
CA THR A 404 12.44 -3.83 9.16
C THR A 404 11.61 -5.00 8.63
N GLY A 405 12.27 -6.00 8.06
CA GLY A 405 11.60 -7.14 7.45
C GLY A 405 10.86 -8.02 8.45
N PHE A 406 11.43 -8.25 9.63
CA PHE A 406 10.74 -9.02 10.67
C PHE A 406 9.44 -8.32 11.10
N LEU A 407 9.49 -7.01 11.34
CA LEU A 407 8.29 -6.27 11.69
C LEU A 407 7.30 -6.22 10.52
N SER A 408 7.74 -5.98 9.29
CA SER A 408 6.92 -5.99 8.08
C SER A 408 6.23 -7.34 7.82
N SER A 409 6.81 -8.44 8.30
CA SER A 409 6.19 -9.76 8.18
C SER A 409 4.88 -9.90 8.96
N PHE A 410 4.70 -9.12 10.03
CA PHE A 410 3.54 -9.21 10.93
C PHE A 410 2.73 -7.91 11.01
N LEU A 411 3.36 -6.81 10.62
CA LEU A 411 2.76 -5.49 10.57
C LEU A 411 2.74 -5.05 9.11
N ASP A 412 1.90 -4.06 8.77
CA ASP A 412 1.90 -3.51 7.41
C ASP A 412 3.28 -2.91 7.04
N ASN A 413 3.65 -3.03 5.76
CA ASN A 413 4.92 -2.56 5.22
C ASN A 413 5.16 -1.07 5.48
N THR A 414 4.14 -0.24 5.39
CA THR A 414 4.23 1.22 5.41
C THR A 414 4.65 1.77 6.77
N PRO A 415 3.97 1.48 7.89
CA PRO A 415 4.37 1.97 9.19
C PRO A 415 5.77 1.45 9.57
N THR A 416 6.07 0.22 9.20
CA THR A 416 7.39 -0.38 9.46
C THR A 416 8.49 0.38 8.72
N TYR A 417 8.29 0.68 7.43
CA TYR A 417 9.22 1.48 6.65
C TYR A 417 9.48 2.85 7.26
N LEU A 418 8.42 3.57 7.65
CA LEU A 418 8.53 4.91 8.21
C LEU A 418 9.31 4.93 9.55
N VAL A 419 9.07 3.95 10.41
CA VAL A 419 9.79 3.77 11.67
C VAL A 419 11.29 3.60 11.43
N PHE A 420 11.69 2.72 10.50
CA PHE A 420 13.11 2.48 10.22
C PHE A 420 13.75 3.57 9.37
N LEU A 421 13.00 4.23 8.49
CA LEU A 421 13.49 5.42 7.80
C LEU A 421 13.80 6.55 8.80
N GLN A 422 12.93 6.78 9.78
CA GLN A 422 13.15 7.75 10.85
C GLN A 422 14.38 7.38 11.69
N THR A 423 14.53 6.09 12.02
CA THR A 423 15.71 5.58 12.75
C THR A 423 16.99 5.80 11.96
N ALA A 424 16.99 5.50 10.66
CA ALA A 424 18.16 5.72 9.80
C ALA A 424 18.52 7.20 9.62
N GLY A 425 17.49 8.08 9.54
CA GLY A 425 17.69 9.53 9.52
C GLY A 425 18.33 10.05 10.81
N ALA A 426 17.94 9.52 11.98
CA ALA A 426 18.50 9.87 13.27
C ALA A 426 19.98 9.44 13.44
N LEU A 427 20.46 8.43 12.69
CA LEU A 427 21.87 8.05 12.67
C LEU A 427 22.78 9.11 12.02
N GLY A 428 22.23 9.93 11.12
CA GLY A 428 22.95 11.06 10.53
C GLY A 428 24.11 10.63 9.63
N ALA A 429 23.84 10.08 8.45
CA ALA A 429 24.89 9.71 7.51
C ALA A 429 25.64 10.94 6.95
N ALA A 430 26.95 10.84 6.80
CA ALA A 430 27.78 11.91 6.20
C ALA A 430 27.47 12.11 4.70
N THR A 431 27.09 11.03 4.00
CA THR A 431 26.74 11.03 2.58
C THR A 431 25.52 10.12 2.36
N GLY A 432 24.67 10.49 1.42
CA GLY A 432 23.48 9.69 1.11
C GLY A 432 22.35 10.52 0.54
N ILE A 433 21.14 10.00 0.71
CA ILE A 433 19.92 10.63 0.23
C ILE A 433 19.42 11.62 1.29
N GLN A 434 19.24 12.86 0.87
CA GLN A 434 18.64 13.89 1.71
C GLN A 434 17.14 13.66 1.82
N THR A 435 16.64 13.50 3.03
CA THR A 435 15.23 13.28 3.32
C THR A 435 14.74 14.26 4.37
N SER A 436 13.42 14.37 4.55
CA SER A 436 12.82 15.20 5.61
C SER A 436 13.17 14.71 7.03
N VAL A 437 13.65 13.46 7.16
CA VAL A 437 14.05 12.87 8.44
C VAL A 437 15.57 12.92 8.69
N GLY A 438 16.34 13.45 7.74
CA GLY A 438 17.79 13.53 7.77
C GLY A 438 18.46 12.85 6.57
N THR A 439 19.80 12.85 6.55
CA THR A 439 20.56 12.16 5.52
C THR A 439 20.62 10.67 5.81
N VAL A 440 20.15 9.85 4.88
CA VAL A 440 20.14 8.39 4.97
C VAL A 440 21.13 7.83 3.96
N SER A 441 22.06 6.97 4.40
CA SER A 441 23.00 6.33 3.46
C SER A 441 22.25 5.42 2.48
N GLN A 442 22.76 5.33 1.25
CA GLN A 442 22.12 4.58 0.19
C GLN A 442 21.84 3.12 0.60
N ILE A 443 22.84 2.44 1.13
CA ILE A 443 22.73 1.02 1.51
C ILE A 443 21.75 0.80 2.67
N MET A 444 21.64 1.74 3.61
CA MET A 444 20.63 1.68 4.68
C MET A 444 19.23 1.81 4.11
N LEU A 445 19.03 2.73 3.16
CA LEU A 445 17.75 2.94 2.51
C LEU A 445 17.37 1.73 1.65
N GLU A 446 18.33 1.11 0.95
CA GLU A 446 18.11 -0.15 0.22
C GLU A 446 17.72 -1.28 1.18
N ALA A 447 18.39 -1.42 2.31
CA ALA A 447 18.11 -2.43 3.32
C ALA A 447 16.69 -2.28 3.92
N ILE A 448 16.32 -1.05 4.28
CA ILE A 448 14.98 -0.73 4.80
C ILE A 448 13.91 -1.01 3.74
N SER A 449 14.14 -0.55 2.51
CA SER A 449 13.18 -0.70 1.42
C SER A 449 12.98 -2.17 1.04
N ALA A 450 14.06 -2.92 0.88
CA ALA A 450 13.99 -4.35 0.60
C ALA A 450 13.37 -5.13 1.77
N GLY A 451 13.75 -4.83 3.00
CA GLY A 451 13.18 -5.45 4.19
C GLY A 451 11.69 -5.23 4.29
N ALA A 452 11.23 -3.99 4.16
CA ALA A 452 9.81 -3.63 4.23
C ALA A 452 8.99 -4.32 3.16
N VAL A 453 9.42 -4.23 1.89
CA VAL A 453 8.64 -4.74 0.74
C VAL A 453 8.71 -6.26 0.62
N PHE A 454 9.91 -6.85 0.75
CA PHE A 454 10.08 -8.28 0.46
C PHE A 454 9.58 -9.18 1.59
N MET A 455 9.86 -8.82 2.84
CA MET A 455 9.46 -9.65 3.97
C MET A 455 7.99 -9.50 4.36
N GLY A 456 7.26 -8.52 3.82
CA GLY A 456 5.80 -8.48 3.86
C GLY A 456 5.15 -9.73 3.28
N ALA A 457 5.85 -10.44 2.39
CA ALA A 457 5.43 -11.72 1.83
C ALA A 457 5.46 -12.90 2.83
N ASN A 458 6.08 -12.77 3.99
CA ASN A 458 6.25 -13.88 4.94
C ASN A 458 4.96 -14.36 5.57
N THR A 459 3.96 -13.49 5.70
CA THR A 459 2.65 -13.84 6.28
C THR A 459 1.49 -13.28 5.44
N TYR A 460 0.27 -13.74 5.71
CA TYR A 460 -0.91 -13.17 5.06
C TYR A 460 -1.22 -11.73 5.49
N ILE A 461 -0.78 -11.34 6.68
CA ILE A 461 -1.07 -10.02 7.27
C ILE A 461 0.05 -8.99 7.04
N GLY A 462 1.21 -9.42 6.53
CA GLY A 462 2.34 -8.52 6.31
C GLY A 462 2.10 -7.48 5.22
N ASN A 463 1.19 -7.75 4.26
CA ASN A 463 0.77 -6.77 3.25
C ASN A 463 -0.69 -7.03 2.85
N ALA A 464 -1.48 -5.98 2.67
CA ALA A 464 -2.90 -6.07 2.33
C ALA A 464 -3.22 -6.96 1.11
N PRO A 465 -2.50 -6.91 -0.02
CA PRO A 465 -2.75 -7.78 -1.17
C PRO A 465 -2.56 -9.26 -0.89
N ASN A 466 -1.80 -9.67 0.13
CA ASN A 466 -1.62 -11.09 0.49
C ASN A 466 -2.94 -11.73 0.92
N PHE A 467 -3.67 -11.03 1.79
CA PHE A 467 -4.97 -11.50 2.26
C PHE A 467 -6.01 -11.50 1.14
N MET A 468 -5.99 -10.48 0.28
CA MET A 468 -6.85 -10.41 -0.90
C MET A 468 -6.61 -11.59 -1.86
N VAL A 469 -5.35 -11.92 -2.15
CA VAL A 469 -4.99 -13.09 -2.99
C VAL A 469 -5.52 -14.37 -2.36
N LYS A 470 -5.38 -14.53 -1.05
CA LYS A 470 -5.92 -15.68 -0.31
C LYS A 470 -7.45 -15.75 -0.45
N ALA A 471 -8.17 -14.66 -0.22
CA ALA A 471 -9.63 -14.60 -0.31
C ALA A 471 -10.11 -14.98 -1.72
N ILE A 472 -9.57 -14.34 -2.77
CA ILE A 472 -9.92 -14.64 -4.16
C ILE A 472 -9.61 -16.10 -4.52
N ALA A 473 -8.51 -16.65 -4.04
CA ALA A 473 -8.18 -18.06 -4.27
C ALA A 473 -9.21 -19.01 -3.62
N GLU A 474 -9.62 -18.72 -2.38
CA GLU A 474 -10.61 -19.51 -1.64
C GLU A 474 -12.01 -19.41 -2.27
N GLU A 475 -12.44 -18.25 -2.73
CA GLU A 475 -13.67 -18.04 -3.52
C GLU A 475 -13.69 -18.88 -4.81
N ASN A 476 -12.50 -19.09 -5.40
CA ASN A 476 -12.32 -19.93 -6.59
C ASN A 476 -11.99 -21.40 -6.24
N ASN A 477 -12.40 -21.88 -5.07
CA ASN A 477 -12.25 -23.26 -4.60
C ASN A 477 -10.78 -23.74 -4.51
N ILE A 478 -9.83 -22.84 -4.34
CA ILE A 478 -8.43 -23.17 -4.04
C ILE A 478 -8.23 -23.12 -2.52
N LYS A 479 -8.22 -24.29 -1.88
CA LYS A 479 -8.02 -24.38 -0.44
C LYS A 479 -6.62 -23.90 -0.05
N MET A 480 -6.53 -22.65 0.38
CA MET A 480 -5.27 -22.06 0.81
C MET A 480 -4.79 -22.64 2.15
N PRO A 481 -3.48 -22.64 2.41
CA PRO A 481 -2.93 -23.04 3.70
C PRO A 481 -3.47 -22.15 4.84
N SER A 482 -3.56 -22.72 6.05
CA SER A 482 -3.78 -21.92 7.25
C SER A 482 -2.67 -20.89 7.43
N PHE A 483 -2.84 -19.94 8.34
CA PHE A 483 -1.83 -18.91 8.62
C PHE A 483 -0.42 -19.51 8.85
N PHE A 484 -0.32 -20.47 9.78
CA PHE A 484 0.96 -21.15 10.05
C PHE A 484 1.41 -22.08 8.89
N GLY A 485 0.44 -22.67 8.17
CA GLY A 485 0.74 -23.47 6.98
C GLY A 485 1.36 -22.62 5.85
N TYR A 486 0.90 -21.39 5.68
CA TYR A 486 1.50 -20.44 4.76
C TYR A 486 2.89 -20.00 5.22
N MET A 487 3.06 -19.72 6.51
CA MET A 487 4.37 -19.40 7.09
C MET A 487 5.38 -20.54 6.90
N ALA A 488 4.93 -21.80 6.93
CA ALA A 488 5.82 -22.93 6.63
C ALA A 488 6.32 -22.86 5.17
N TRP A 489 5.47 -22.46 4.21
CA TRP A 489 5.87 -22.22 2.81
C TRP A 489 6.85 -21.05 2.70
N SER A 490 6.47 -19.89 3.24
CA SER A 490 7.28 -18.68 3.12
C SER A 490 8.62 -18.82 3.83
N ASN A 491 8.63 -19.31 5.07
CA ASN A 491 9.87 -19.49 5.81
C ASN A 491 10.82 -20.50 5.15
N SER A 492 10.29 -21.56 4.53
CA SER A 492 11.12 -22.56 3.85
C SER A 492 11.73 -22.03 2.56
N ILE A 493 11.13 -21.05 1.91
CA ILE A 493 11.58 -20.53 0.61
C ILE A 493 12.21 -19.13 0.76
N LEU A 494 11.52 -18.19 1.43
CA LEU A 494 11.95 -16.80 1.49
C LEU A 494 13.08 -16.56 2.49
N ILE A 495 13.06 -17.22 3.68
CA ILE A 495 14.13 -16.98 4.67
C ILE A 495 15.51 -17.41 4.14
N PRO A 496 15.68 -18.57 3.46
CA PRO A 496 16.95 -18.90 2.79
C PRO A 496 17.37 -17.83 1.76
N VAL A 497 16.43 -17.32 0.98
CA VAL A 497 16.70 -16.25 -0.01
C VAL A 497 17.18 -14.98 0.71
N PHE A 498 16.50 -14.55 1.76
CA PHE A 498 16.86 -13.35 2.52
C PHE A 498 18.20 -13.49 3.27
N ILE A 499 18.55 -14.70 3.69
CA ILE A 499 19.88 -14.98 4.22
C ILE A 499 20.94 -14.76 3.13
N ILE A 500 20.68 -15.25 1.90
CA ILE A 500 21.60 -15.04 0.77
C ILE A 500 21.69 -13.54 0.44
N ASP A 501 20.55 -12.84 0.39
CA ASP A 501 20.50 -11.38 0.17
C ASP A 501 21.36 -10.64 1.19
N THR A 502 21.29 -11.05 2.46
CA THR A 502 22.08 -10.45 3.53
C THR A 502 23.58 -10.54 3.23
N PHE A 503 24.05 -11.71 2.83
CA PHE A 503 25.46 -11.88 2.50
C PHE A 503 25.84 -11.15 1.22
N VAL A 504 25.04 -11.22 0.17
CA VAL A 504 25.35 -10.66 -1.15
C VAL A 504 25.26 -9.14 -1.15
N PHE A 505 24.22 -8.55 -0.58
CA PHE A 505 23.92 -7.12 -0.72
C PHE A 505 24.26 -6.29 0.53
N PHE A 506 24.24 -6.88 1.72
CA PHE A 506 24.35 -6.13 2.97
C PHE A 506 25.58 -6.46 3.83
N LEU A 507 26.41 -7.41 3.42
CA LEU A 507 27.65 -7.77 4.11
C LEU A 507 28.88 -7.78 3.21
N LEU A 508 28.79 -8.23 1.94
CA LEU A 508 29.96 -8.37 1.05
C LEU A 508 30.33 -7.06 0.34
N PHE A 509 29.45 -6.10 0.24
CA PHE A 509 29.67 -4.83 -0.46
C PHE A 509 29.73 -3.61 0.50
N ILE A 510 29.95 -3.85 1.76
CA ILE A 510 30.29 -2.84 2.78
C ILE A 510 31.84 -2.78 2.90
#